data_677c76f570fedc09c55e023d9e8b324a
#
_entry.id   677c76f570fedc09c55e023d9e8b324a
#
_cell.length_a   1.000
_cell.length_b   1.000
_cell.length_c   1.000
_cell.angle_alpha   90.00
_cell.angle_beta   90.00
_cell.angle_gamma   90.00
#
_symmetry.space_group_name_H-M   'P 1'
#
loop_
_entity.id
_entity.type
_entity.pdbx_description
1 polymer ?
#
loop_
_entity_poly.entity_id
_entity_poly.type
_entity_poly.pdbx_seq_one_letter_code
_entity_poly.pdbx_strand_id
1 'polypeptide(L)'
;MPTLSAWLLFALGSAFFAGLTAILAKVGVAGLNSNLATLIRTVVIFAVTALIVTMRGEWQVPRDIVARPVMFLVLSGVATGLSWLCYFRALQLAPASLVAPIDKLSVAFAIVLGVVVLGEPLTWRVALGGALIVAGALVIATS
;
A
#
# COMPACT_ATOMS: atom_id res chain seq x y z
N MET A 1 19.54 18.31 17.49
CA MET A 1 18.50 18.17 16.44
C MET A 1 17.93 16.78 16.56
N PRO A 2 16.61 16.57 16.68
CA PRO A 2 16.07 15.22 16.69
C PRO A 2 16.35 14.59 15.32
N THR A 3 17.18 13.55 15.32
CA THR A 3 17.41 12.74 14.12
C THR A 3 16.07 12.12 13.73
N LEU A 4 15.64 12.36 12.49
CA LEU A 4 14.46 11.68 11.93
C LEU A 4 14.65 10.17 12.17
N SER A 5 13.72 9.55 12.87
CA SER A 5 13.77 8.12 13.13
C SER A 5 13.76 7.35 11.80
N ALA A 6 14.56 6.29 11.70
CA ALA A 6 14.74 5.55 10.45
C ALA A 6 13.40 5.08 9.83
N TRP A 7 12.44 4.65 10.67
CA TRP A 7 11.10 4.27 10.19
C TRP A 7 10.38 5.40 9.46
N LEU A 8 10.56 6.66 9.90
CA LEU A 8 9.92 7.82 9.29
C LEU A 8 10.48 8.11 7.89
N LEU A 9 11.80 7.96 7.70
CA LEU A 9 12.41 8.10 6.38
C LEU A 9 11.88 7.06 5.39
N PHE A 10 11.77 5.79 5.82
CA PHE A 10 11.18 4.74 4.98
C PHE A 10 9.69 4.98 4.71
N ALA A 11 8.93 5.46 5.69
CA ALA A 11 7.52 5.79 5.51
C ALA A 11 7.32 6.94 4.51
N LEU A 12 8.14 8.00 4.59
CA LEU A 12 8.10 9.12 3.65
C LEU A 12 8.51 8.68 2.24
N GLY A 13 9.54 7.84 2.11
CA GLY A 13 9.93 7.23 0.84
C GLY A 13 8.79 6.40 0.23
N SER A 14 8.13 5.57 1.03
CA SER A 14 6.95 4.80 0.62
C SER A 14 5.82 5.71 0.13
N ALA A 15 5.53 6.79 0.85
CA ALA A 15 4.50 7.75 0.47
C ALA A 15 4.81 8.44 -0.87
N PHE A 16 6.07 8.83 -1.08
CA PHE A 16 6.52 9.42 -2.35
C PHE A 16 6.30 8.45 -3.53
N PHE A 17 6.79 7.23 -3.41
CA PHE A 17 6.62 6.21 -4.46
C PHE A 17 5.16 5.81 -4.65
N ALA A 18 4.34 5.83 -3.61
CA ALA A 18 2.90 5.59 -3.73
C ALA A 18 2.21 6.69 -4.55
N GLY A 19 2.57 7.97 -4.35
CA GLY A 19 2.07 9.09 -5.14
C GLY A 19 2.49 8.98 -6.61
N LEU A 20 3.78 8.72 -6.85
CA LEU A 20 4.30 8.51 -8.21
C LEU A 20 3.59 7.33 -8.90
N THR A 21 3.37 6.23 -8.17
CA THR A 21 2.64 5.08 -8.65
C THR A 21 1.22 5.43 -9.12
N ALA A 22 0.49 6.27 -8.38
CA ALA A 22 -0.87 6.68 -8.74
C ALA A 22 -0.91 7.36 -10.11
N ILE A 23 0.04 8.26 -10.39
CA ILE A 23 0.13 8.98 -11.65
C ILE A 23 0.56 8.05 -12.80
N LEU A 24 1.62 7.26 -12.59
CA LEU A 24 2.08 6.31 -13.61
C LEU A 24 1.03 5.24 -13.92
N ALA A 25 0.32 4.75 -12.89
CA ALA A 25 -0.78 3.81 -13.08
C ALA A 25 -1.94 4.42 -13.86
N LYS A 26 -2.30 5.69 -13.58
CA LYS A 26 -3.36 6.40 -14.33
C LYS A 26 -3.04 6.49 -15.81
N VAL A 27 -1.80 6.82 -16.15
CA VAL A 27 -1.33 6.85 -17.55
C VAL A 27 -1.30 5.44 -18.15
N GLY A 28 -0.75 4.47 -17.41
CA GLY A 28 -0.56 3.10 -17.90
C GLY A 28 -1.86 2.30 -18.05
N VAL A 29 -2.93 2.67 -17.35
CA VAL A 29 -4.23 1.97 -17.46
C VAL A 29 -5.09 2.51 -18.61
N ALA A 30 -4.68 3.60 -19.24
CA ALA A 30 -5.38 4.17 -20.39
C ALA A 30 -5.30 3.22 -21.60
N GLY A 31 -6.44 2.75 -22.07
CA GLY A 31 -6.53 1.85 -23.22
C GLY A 31 -6.20 0.37 -22.95
N LEU A 32 -5.87 0.01 -21.70
CA LEU A 32 -5.64 -1.38 -21.29
C LEU A 32 -6.75 -1.88 -20.36
N ASN A 33 -6.97 -3.19 -20.37
CA ASN A 33 -7.81 -3.81 -19.33
C ASN A 33 -7.15 -3.65 -17.96
N SER A 34 -7.92 -3.22 -16.94
CA SER A 34 -7.40 -2.95 -15.59
C SER A 34 -6.74 -4.16 -14.94
N ASN A 35 -7.29 -5.37 -15.18
CA ASN A 35 -6.73 -6.60 -14.64
C ASN A 35 -5.37 -6.92 -15.30
N LEU A 36 -5.26 -6.71 -16.61
CA LEU A 36 -4.00 -6.89 -17.32
C LEU A 36 -2.95 -5.87 -16.87
N ALA A 37 -3.34 -4.61 -16.68
CA ALA A 37 -2.44 -3.58 -16.16
C ALA A 37 -1.94 -3.93 -14.75
N THR A 38 -2.81 -4.45 -13.89
CA THR A 38 -2.43 -4.97 -12.58
C THR A 38 -1.45 -6.13 -12.68
N LEU A 39 -1.69 -7.09 -13.59
CA LEU A 39 -0.80 -8.24 -13.80
C LEU A 39 0.60 -7.79 -14.26
N ILE A 40 0.69 -6.93 -15.27
CA ILE A 40 1.97 -6.41 -15.80
C ILE A 40 2.77 -5.77 -14.66
N ARG A 41 2.13 -4.91 -13.86
CA ARG A 41 2.77 -4.28 -12.71
C ARG A 41 3.25 -5.29 -11.68
N THR A 42 2.45 -6.31 -11.38
CA THR A 42 2.81 -7.34 -10.41
C THR A 42 4.05 -8.12 -10.84
N VAL A 43 4.16 -8.45 -12.14
CA VAL A 43 5.35 -9.11 -12.71
C VAL A 43 6.59 -8.22 -12.56
N VAL A 44 6.47 -6.92 -12.82
CA VAL A 44 7.59 -5.98 -12.63
C VAL A 44 8.02 -5.90 -11.16
N ILE A 45 7.06 -5.82 -10.23
CA ILE A 45 7.37 -5.79 -8.79
C ILE A 45 8.07 -7.08 -8.36
N PHE A 46 7.57 -8.23 -8.81
CA PHE A 46 8.20 -9.52 -8.54
C PHE A 46 9.65 -9.56 -9.07
N ALA A 47 9.88 -9.13 -10.30
CA ALA A 47 11.22 -9.11 -10.89
C ALA A 47 12.18 -8.18 -10.12
N VAL A 48 11.73 -6.96 -9.76
CA VAL A 48 12.54 -6.00 -8.99
C VAL A 48 12.87 -6.53 -7.60
N THR A 49 11.89 -7.08 -6.89
CA THR A 49 12.12 -7.63 -5.54
C THR A 49 13.01 -8.88 -5.57
N ALA A 50 12.79 -9.78 -6.52
CA ALA A 50 13.65 -10.96 -6.70
C ALA A 50 15.10 -10.57 -7.04
N LEU A 51 15.29 -9.55 -7.88
CA LEU A 51 16.62 -9.02 -8.20
C LEU A 51 17.32 -8.49 -6.94
N ILE A 52 16.61 -7.68 -6.12
CA ILE A 52 17.17 -7.11 -4.88
C ILE A 52 17.57 -8.22 -3.92
N VAL A 53 16.69 -9.21 -3.67
CA VAL A 53 16.98 -10.35 -2.78
C VAL A 53 18.20 -11.13 -3.28
N THR A 54 18.31 -11.34 -4.60
CA THR A 54 19.45 -12.03 -5.22
C THR A 54 20.75 -11.21 -5.06
N MET A 55 20.72 -9.93 -5.37
CA MET A 55 21.90 -9.05 -5.26
C MET A 55 22.41 -8.92 -3.83
N ARG A 56 21.51 -9.01 -2.84
CA ARG A 56 21.84 -8.91 -1.42
C ARG A 56 22.15 -10.26 -0.78
N GLY A 57 21.96 -11.37 -1.51
CA GLY A 57 22.18 -12.71 -0.98
C GLY A 57 21.21 -13.09 0.15
N GLU A 58 20.00 -12.52 0.16
CA GLU A 58 19.02 -12.66 1.25
C GLU A 58 18.09 -13.88 1.07
N TRP A 59 18.43 -14.82 0.17
CA TRP A 59 17.67 -16.06 0.01
C TRP A 59 17.81 -16.94 1.26
N GLN A 60 16.67 -17.28 1.86
CA GLN A 60 16.62 -18.21 3.00
C GLN A 60 16.30 -19.63 2.54
N VAL A 61 16.91 -20.62 3.20
CA VAL A 61 16.61 -22.00 2.92
C VAL A 61 15.20 -22.34 3.41
N PRO A 62 14.36 -23.06 2.64
CA PRO A 62 12.98 -23.35 3.03
C PRO A 62 12.82 -24.03 4.41
N ARG A 63 13.82 -24.75 4.89
CA ARG A 63 13.84 -25.38 6.22
C ARG A 63 13.84 -24.38 7.38
N ASP A 64 14.36 -23.19 7.16
CA ASP A 64 14.48 -22.15 8.19
C ASP A 64 13.26 -21.20 8.20
N ILE A 65 12.33 -21.40 7.26
CA ILE A 65 11.17 -20.55 7.12
C ILE A 65 10.03 -21.09 7.99
N VAL A 66 9.63 -20.30 8.98
CA VAL A 66 8.49 -20.61 9.85
C VAL A 66 7.19 -20.49 9.05
N ALA A 67 6.33 -21.51 9.07
CA ALA A 67 5.10 -21.56 8.27
C ALA A 67 4.10 -20.44 8.62
N ARG A 68 3.98 -20.05 9.89
CA ARG A 68 3.02 -19.04 10.34
C ARG A 68 3.24 -17.65 9.72
N PRO A 69 4.43 -17.05 9.74
CA PRO A 69 4.69 -15.80 9.00
C PRO A 69 4.38 -15.90 7.52
N VAL A 70 4.75 -17.01 6.88
CA VAL A 70 4.48 -17.21 5.44
C VAL A 70 2.98 -17.21 5.14
N MET A 71 2.18 -17.86 5.96
CA MET A 71 0.72 -17.84 5.81
C MET A 71 0.16 -16.42 5.84
N PHE A 72 0.59 -15.59 6.80
CA PHE A 72 0.15 -14.19 6.87
C PHE A 72 0.63 -13.36 5.69
N LEU A 73 1.84 -13.60 5.19
CA LEU A 73 2.35 -12.94 3.97
C LEU A 73 1.55 -13.34 2.73
N VAL A 74 1.15 -14.60 2.61
CA VAL A 74 0.28 -15.07 1.52
C VAL A 74 -1.09 -14.39 1.59
N LEU A 75 -1.72 -14.35 2.77
CA LEU A 75 -2.99 -13.65 2.97
C LEU A 75 -2.87 -12.14 2.67
N SER A 76 -1.79 -11.51 3.10
CA SER A 76 -1.48 -10.12 2.79
C SER A 76 -1.31 -9.91 1.27
N GLY A 77 -0.63 -10.84 0.60
CA GLY A 77 -0.47 -10.81 -0.86
C GLY A 77 -1.81 -10.88 -1.60
N VAL A 78 -2.70 -11.77 -1.16
CA VAL A 78 -4.08 -11.86 -1.71
C VAL A 78 -4.83 -10.56 -1.48
N ALA A 79 -4.82 -10.01 -0.26
CA ALA A 79 -5.47 -8.74 0.06
C ALA A 79 -4.92 -7.59 -0.78
N THR A 80 -3.60 -7.53 -0.97
CA THR A 80 -2.95 -6.54 -1.84
C THR A 80 -3.39 -6.68 -3.29
N GLY A 81 -3.45 -7.91 -3.81
CA GLY A 81 -3.90 -8.18 -5.19
C GLY A 81 -5.34 -7.71 -5.41
N LEU A 82 -6.24 -8.04 -4.51
CA LEU A 82 -7.64 -7.59 -4.56
C LEU A 82 -7.75 -6.06 -4.47
N SER A 83 -7.00 -5.44 -3.56
CA SER A 83 -6.95 -3.98 -3.43
C SER A 83 -6.51 -3.32 -4.74
N TRP A 84 -5.46 -3.83 -5.37
CA TRP A 84 -4.95 -3.27 -6.63
C TRP A 84 -5.89 -3.46 -7.81
N LEU A 85 -6.59 -4.59 -7.89
CA LEU A 85 -7.63 -4.78 -8.90
C LEU A 85 -8.73 -3.71 -8.79
N CYS A 86 -9.18 -3.43 -7.55
CA CYS A 86 -10.14 -2.36 -7.29
C CYS A 86 -9.55 -0.97 -7.62
N TYR A 87 -8.32 -0.70 -7.18
CA TYR A 87 -7.65 0.58 -7.38
C TYR A 87 -7.42 0.90 -8.86
N PHE A 88 -6.93 -0.05 -9.65
CA PHE A 88 -6.73 0.13 -11.09
C PHE A 88 -8.05 0.33 -11.83
N ARG A 89 -9.11 -0.38 -11.40
CA ARG A 89 -10.43 -0.15 -11.95
C ARG A 89 -10.95 1.24 -11.61
N ALA A 90 -10.76 1.70 -10.39
CA ALA A 90 -11.12 3.07 -9.98
C ALA A 90 -10.36 4.13 -10.80
N LEU A 91 -9.06 3.94 -11.04
CA LEU A 91 -8.27 4.84 -11.89
C LEU A 91 -8.73 4.90 -13.35
N GLN A 92 -9.37 3.85 -13.88
CA GLN A 92 -10.01 3.92 -15.20
C GLN A 92 -11.23 4.83 -15.18
N LEU A 93 -12.00 4.80 -14.11
CA LEU A 93 -13.31 5.45 -14.00
C LEU A 93 -13.23 6.90 -13.52
N ALA A 94 -12.19 7.27 -12.76
CA ALA A 94 -12.05 8.58 -12.13
C ALA A 94 -10.62 9.14 -12.19
N PRO A 95 -10.43 10.46 -12.01
CA PRO A 95 -9.12 11.08 -11.91
C PRO A 95 -8.30 10.54 -10.73
N ALA A 96 -6.98 10.45 -10.91
CA ALA A 96 -6.07 10.01 -9.84
C ALA A 96 -6.13 10.91 -8.60
N SER A 97 -6.42 12.18 -8.77
CA SER A 97 -6.60 13.17 -7.68
C SER A 97 -7.77 12.85 -6.75
N LEU A 98 -8.79 12.14 -7.24
CA LEU A 98 -9.91 11.66 -6.44
C LEU A 98 -9.63 10.26 -5.87
N VAL A 99 -9.14 9.36 -6.71
CA VAL A 99 -8.94 7.94 -6.33
C VAL A 99 -7.87 7.78 -5.27
N ALA A 100 -6.72 8.45 -5.41
CA ALA A 100 -5.60 8.28 -4.49
C ALA A 100 -5.92 8.74 -3.05
N PRO A 101 -6.58 9.87 -2.79
CA PRO A 101 -6.98 10.24 -1.43
C PRO A 101 -8.02 9.29 -0.82
N ILE A 102 -8.99 8.81 -1.61
CA ILE A 102 -10.01 7.86 -1.13
C ILE A 102 -9.35 6.52 -0.74
N ASP A 103 -8.35 6.05 -1.49
CA ASP A 103 -7.56 4.87 -1.13
C ASP A 103 -6.90 5.02 0.26
N LYS A 104 -6.59 6.25 0.70
CA LYS A 104 -6.04 6.52 2.03
C LYS A 104 -7.03 6.31 3.19
N LEU A 105 -8.31 6.05 2.92
CA LEU A 105 -9.23 5.53 3.94
C LEU A 105 -8.74 4.19 4.53
N SER A 106 -7.90 3.46 3.81
CA SER A 106 -7.18 2.28 4.31
C SER A 106 -6.38 2.55 5.59
N VAL A 107 -5.95 3.79 5.83
CA VAL A 107 -5.28 4.21 7.08
C VAL A 107 -6.21 4.04 8.29
N ALA A 108 -7.50 4.41 8.16
CA ALA A 108 -8.47 4.22 9.23
C ALA A 108 -8.67 2.73 9.55
N PHE A 109 -8.78 1.88 8.52
CA PHE A 109 -8.84 0.43 8.72
C PHE A 109 -7.58 -0.11 9.39
N ALA A 110 -6.39 0.36 8.98
CA ALA A 110 -5.13 -0.05 9.58
C ALA A 110 -5.03 0.34 11.06
N ILE A 111 -5.47 1.56 11.44
CA ILE A 111 -5.49 2.00 12.84
C ILE A 111 -6.46 1.13 13.66
N VAL A 112 -7.68 0.92 13.16
CA VAL A 112 -8.68 0.09 13.88
C VAL A 112 -8.19 -1.35 14.05
N LEU A 113 -7.68 -1.96 12.99
CA LEU A 113 -7.16 -3.33 13.04
C LEU A 113 -5.90 -3.44 13.91
N GLY A 114 -5.02 -2.43 13.89
CA GLY A 114 -3.85 -2.37 14.76
C GLY A 114 -4.24 -2.40 16.23
N VAL A 115 -5.25 -1.61 16.62
CA VAL A 115 -5.76 -1.60 17.99
C VAL A 115 -6.47 -2.92 18.34
N VAL A 116 -7.38 -3.41 17.48
CA VAL A 116 -8.24 -4.56 17.80
C VAL A 116 -7.50 -5.89 17.69
N VAL A 117 -6.65 -6.04 16.67
CA VAL A 117 -5.98 -7.32 16.36
C VAL A 117 -4.58 -7.41 16.97
N LEU A 118 -3.83 -6.31 16.92
CA LEU A 118 -2.43 -6.27 17.39
C LEU A 118 -2.32 -5.74 18.84
N GLY A 119 -3.40 -5.17 19.42
CA GLY A 119 -3.39 -4.58 20.76
C GLY A 119 -2.56 -3.29 20.84
N GLU A 120 -2.37 -2.58 19.73
CA GLU A 120 -1.60 -1.33 19.73
C GLU A 120 -2.30 -0.22 20.52
N PRO A 121 -1.57 0.60 21.30
CA PRO A 121 -2.17 1.68 22.07
C PRO A 121 -2.68 2.79 21.15
N LEU A 122 -3.99 3.09 21.23
CA LEU A 122 -4.58 4.22 20.52
C LEU A 122 -4.29 5.52 21.26
N THR A 123 -3.31 6.26 20.80
CA THR A 123 -3.04 7.60 21.34
C THR A 123 -4.00 8.64 20.73
N TRP A 124 -4.30 9.71 21.48
CA TRP A 124 -5.15 10.78 20.97
C TRP A 124 -4.61 11.41 19.68
N ARG A 125 -3.28 11.47 19.51
CA ARG A 125 -2.62 11.99 18.30
C ARG A 125 -2.89 11.11 17.10
N VAL A 126 -2.82 9.79 17.25
CA VAL A 126 -3.14 8.82 16.19
C VAL A 126 -4.61 8.89 15.83
N ALA A 127 -5.50 8.95 16.83
CA ALA A 127 -6.93 9.08 16.60
C ALA A 127 -7.29 10.37 15.84
N LEU A 128 -6.74 11.51 16.27
CA LEU A 128 -6.96 12.79 15.61
C LEU A 128 -6.40 12.80 14.18
N GLY A 129 -5.17 12.34 13.99
CA GLY A 129 -4.54 12.26 12.67
C GLY A 129 -5.32 11.38 11.72
N GLY A 130 -5.75 10.20 12.16
CA GLY A 130 -6.61 9.30 11.40
C GLY A 130 -7.94 9.93 11.02
N ALA A 131 -8.61 10.60 11.96
CA ALA A 131 -9.87 11.32 11.71
C ALA A 131 -9.71 12.44 10.68
N LEU A 132 -8.62 13.20 10.71
CA LEU A 132 -8.33 14.24 9.73
C LEU A 132 -8.09 13.67 8.33
N ILE A 133 -7.39 12.54 8.22
CA ILE A 133 -7.19 11.85 6.93
C ILE A 133 -8.53 11.41 6.35
N VAL A 134 -9.39 10.79 7.17
CA VAL A 134 -10.74 10.36 6.77
C VAL A 134 -11.58 11.56 6.33
N ALA A 135 -11.62 12.62 7.14
CA ALA A 135 -12.38 13.82 6.82
C ALA A 135 -11.91 14.46 5.50
N GLY A 136 -10.59 14.59 5.30
CA GLY A 136 -10.01 15.08 4.05
C GLY A 136 -10.37 14.23 2.83
N ALA A 137 -10.30 12.90 2.97
CA ALA A 137 -10.69 11.99 1.89
C ALA A 137 -12.17 12.10 1.55
N LEU A 138 -13.06 12.25 2.55
CA LEU A 138 -14.50 12.43 2.33
C LEU A 138 -14.82 13.75 1.66
N VAL A 139 -14.15 14.85 2.04
CA VAL A 139 -14.32 16.15 1.36
C VAL A 139 -13.94 16.05 -0.12
N ILE A 140 -12.85 15.37 -0.45
CA ILE A 140 -12.45 15.15 -1.84
C ILE A 140 -13.45 14.26 -2.59
N ALA A 141 -14.03 13.27 -1.92
CA ALA A 141 -15.01 12.37 -2.53
C ALA A 141 -16.33 13.07 -2.91
N THR A 142 -16.62 14.23 -2.32
CA THR A 142 -17.84 15.02 -2.57
C THR A 142 -17.64 16.19 -3.53
N SER A 143 -16.44 16.33 -4.10
CA SER A 143 -16.08 17.41 -5.03
C SER A 143 -16.44 17.16 -6.50
#